data_cc112a5b1a2289b37312da5427953f40
#
_entry.id   cc112a5b1a2289b37312da5427953f40
#
_cell.length_a   1.000
_cell.length_b   1.000
_cell.length_c   1.000
_cell.angle_alpha   90.00
_cell.angle_beta   90.00
_cell.angle_gamma   90.00
#
_symmetry.space_group_name_H-M   'P 1'
#
loop_
_entity.id
_entity.type
_entity.pdbx_description
1 polymer ?
#
loop_
_entity_poly.entity_id
_entity_poly.type
_entity_poly.pdbx_seq_one_letter_code
_entity_poly.pdbx_strand_id
1 'polypeptide(L)'
;MKLQELIVTKANGEQVLFSLDKLRNSLANAGASEEIIEKIVKDISPKLYQGISTKKIYRWAFSKLKQRSSHLAAKYKLKNAIMELGPDGFTFEQFVKELFISMGYKTKTGVIAQGKCVKHEIDVLASNESEHHLVECKYH
;
A
#
# COMPACT_ATOMS: atom_id res chain seq x y z
N MET A 1 -16.13 21.17 -14.01
CA MET A 1 -16.49 20.43 -12.78
C MET A 1 -15.44 20.72 -11.73
N LYS A 2 -15.87 21.14 -10.56
CA LYS A 2 -14.95 21.34 -9.44
C LYS A 2 -14.57 19.98 -8.88
N LEU A 3 -13.27 19.69 -8.76
CA LEU A 3 -12.77 18.41 -8.21
C LEU A 3 -13.27 18.13 -6.79
N GLN A 4 -13.62 19.17 -6.05
CA GLN A 4 -14.17 19.07 -4.68
C GLN A 4 -15.57 18.48 -4.60
N GLU A 5 -16.31 18.43 -5.71
CA GLU A 5 -17.66 17.88 -5.80
C GLU A 5 -17.70 16.53 -6.53
N LEU A 6 -16.53 16.01 -6.91
CA LEU A 6 -16.42 14.74 -7.63
C LEU A 6 -16.67 13.56 -6.68
N ILE A 7 -17.63 12.71 -7.03
CA ILE A 7 -17.90 11.46 -6.34
C ILE A 7 -17.12 10.34 -7.04
N VAL A 8 -16.46 9.51 -6.26
CA VAL A 8 -15.72 8.33 -6.73
C VAL A 8 -16.25 7.07 -6.06
N THR A 9 -16.09 5.95 -6.73
CA THR A 9 -16.52 4.64 -6.23
C THR A 9 -15.30 3.84 -5.76
N LYS A 10 -15.30 3.45 -4.48
CA LYS A 10 -14.30 2.58 -3.89
C LYS A 10 -14.42 1.13 -4.38
N ALA A 11 -13.39 0.31 -4.13
CA ALA A 11 -13.40 -1.10 -4.48
C ALA A 11 -14.54 -1.91 -3.82
N ASN A 12 -15.01 -1.48 -2.64
CA ASN A 12 -16.14 -2.07 -1.93
C ASN A 12 -17.52 -1.58 -2.43
N GLY A 13 -17.56 -0.72 -3.46
CA GLY A 13 -18.77 -0.14 -4.01
C GLY A 13 -19.25 1.13 -3.30
N GLU A 14 -18.62 1.54 -2.21
CA GLU A 14 -18.97 2.76 -1.48
C GLU A 14 -18.65 4.00 -2.34
N GLN A 15 -19.56 4.96 -2.35
CA GLN A 15 -19.37 6.24 -3.02
C GLN A 15 -18.94 7.30 -2.00
N VAL A 16 -17.83 7.98 -2.30
CA VAL A 16 -17.26 9.02 -1.45
C VAL A 16 -16.80 10.20 -2.29
N LEU A 17 -16.65 11.36 -1.64
CA LEU A 17 -16.03 12.52 -2.28
C LEU A 17 -14.57 12.23 -2.61
N PHE A 18 -14.17 12.64 -3.81
CA PHE A 18 -12.77 12.53 -4.24
C PHE A 18 -11.87 13.44 -3.40
N SER A 19 -10.77 12.91 -2.93
CA SER A 19 -9.75 13.67 -2.22
C SER A 19 -8.48 13.76 -3.05
N LEU A 20 -8.24 14.94 -3.61
CA LEU A 20 -7.00 15.22 -4.34
C LEU A 20 -5.77 15.09 -3.43
N ASP A 21 -5.90 15.48 -2.16
CA ASP A 21 -4.82 15.38 -1.19
C ASP A 21 -4.39 13.94 -0.92
N LYS A 22 -5.34 13.01 -0.90
CA LYS A 22 -5.01 11.56 -0.78
C LYS A 22 -4.20 11.07 -1.98
N LEU A 23 -4.54 11.50 -3.18
CA LEU A 23 -3.79 11.16 -4.38
C LEU A 23 -2.38 11.77 -4.34
N ARG A 24 -2.26 13.05 -4.01
CA ARG A 24 -0.98 13.75 -3.86
C ARG A 24 -0.10 13.06 -2.81
N ASN A 25 -0.65 12.76 -1.65
CA ASN A 25 0.08 12.07 -0.58
C ASN A 25 0.53 10.66 -1.00
N SER A 26 -0.29 9.93 -1.73
CA SER A 26 0.09 8.62 -2.29
C SER A 26 1.29 8.70 -3.23
N LEU A 27 1.29 9.69 -4.11
CA LEU A 27 2.41 9.93 -5.04
C LEU A 27 3.67 10.40 -4.32
N ALA A 28 3.53 11.30 -3.34
CA ALA A 28 4.64 11.78 -2.50
C ALA A 28 5.27 10.65 -1.68
N ASN A 29 4.46 9.77 -1.10
CA ASN A 29 4.91 8.61 -0.35
C ASN A 29 5.66 7.58 -1.23
N ALA A 30 5.36 7.54 -2.52
CA ALA A 30 6.12 6.74 -3.49
C ALA A 30 7.46 7.40 -3.88
N GLY A 31 7.70 8.64 -3.43
CA GLY A 31 8.92 9.39 -3.70
C GLY A 31 8.83 10.36 -4.88
N ALA A 32 7.65 10.63 -5.41
CA ALA A 32 7.48 11.62 -6.47
C ALA A 32 7.73 13.03 -5.94
N SER A 33 8.47 13.83 -6.72
CA SER A 33 8.65 15.25 -6.41
C SER A 33 7.36 16.04 -6.64
N GLU A 34 7.25 17.20 -6.01
CA GLU A 34 6.11 18.11 -6.19
C GLU A 34 5.84 18.41 -7.68
N GLU A 35 6.88 18.62 -8.45
CA GLU A 35 6.78 18.86 -9.89
C GLU A 35 6.14 17.69 -10.64
N ILE A 36 6.54 16.45 -10.32
CA ILE A 36 5.97 15.24 -10.92
C ILE A 36 4.50 15.09 -10.53
N ILE A 37 4.18 15.31 -9.26
CA ILE A 37 2.82 15.23 -8.73
C ILE A 37 1.90 16.20 -9.45
N GLU A 38 2.29 17.47 -9.58
CA GLU A 38 1.50 18.49 -10.27
C GLU A 38 1.27 18.15 -11.75
N LYS A 39 2.27 17.63 -12.44
CA LYS A 39 2.11 17.18 -13.82
C LYS A 39 1.12 16.02 -13.95
N ILE A 40 1.20 15.05 -13.06
CA ILE A 40 0.26 13.91 -13.03
C ILE A 40 -1.16 14.39 -12.76
N VAL A 41 -1.35 15.22 -11.74
CA VAL A 41 -2.66 15.79 -11.40
C VAL A 41 -3.24 16.57 -12.57
N LYS A 42 -2.45 17.40 -13.23
CA LYS A 42 -2.86 18.15 -14.41
C LYS A 42 -3.30 17.25 -15.57
N ASP A 43 -2.57 16.13 -15.79
CA ASP A 43 -2.86 15.20 -16.87
C ASP A 43 -4.13 14.37 -16.66
N ILE A 44 -4.44 14.01 -15.40
CA ILE A 44 -5.59 13.16 -15.10
C ILE A 44 -6.87 13.93 -14.77
N SER A 45 -6.76 15.14 -14.23
CA SER A 45 -7.93 15.94 -13.79
C SER A 45 -8.98 16.12 -14.87
N PRO A 46 -8.63 16.44 -16.14
CA PRO A 46 -9.63 16.59 -17.20
C PRO A 46 -10.36 15.30 -17.58
N LYS A 47 -9.83 14.15 -17.18
CA LYS A 47 -10.38 12.83 -17.53
C LYS A 47 -11.30 12.26 -16.44
N LEU A 48 -11.37 12.93 -15.30
CA LEU A 48 -12.22 12.52 -14.19
C LEU A 48 -13.70 12.78 -14.50
N TYR A 49 -14.56 11.87 -14.03
CA TYR A 49 -16.03 11.97 -14.20
C TYR A 49 -16.73 11.40 -12.97
N GLN A 50 -17.98 11.81 -12.76
CA GLN A 50 -18.79 11.36 -11.62
C GLN A 50 -18.93 9.83 -11.60
N GLY A 51 -18.68 9.23 -10.45
CA GLY A 51 -18.77 7.78 -10.24
C GLY A 51 -17.54 7.00 -10.68
N ILE A 52 -16.48 7.66 -11.17
CA ILE A 52 -15.24 6.98 -11.56
C ILE A 52 -14.69 6.14 -10.41
N SER A 53 -14.18 4.93 -10.71
CA SER A 53 -13.60 4.09 -9.68
C SER A 53 -12.21 4.60 -9.24
N THR A 54 -11.95 4.51 -7.94
CA THR A 54 -10.61 4.81 -7.39
C THR A 54 -9.54 3.98 -8.06
N LYS A 55 -9.82 2.71 -8.36
CA LYS A 55 -8.91 1.81 -9.08
C LYS A 55 -8.51 2.37 -10.47
N LYS A 56 -9.44 2.99 -11.17
CA LYS A 56 -9.15 3.60 -12.49
C LYS A 56 -8.27 4.83 -12.35
N ILE A 57 -8.53 5.67 -11.35
CA ILE A 57 -7.70 6.85 -11.05
C ILE A 57 -6.26 6.41 -10.72
N TYR A 58 -6.10 5.42 -9.84
CA TYR A 58 -4.78 4.87 -9.49
C TYR A 58 -4.05 4.28 -10.70
N ARG A 59 -4.76 3.59 -11.59
CA ARG A 59 -4.18 3.05 -12.82
C ARG A 59 -3.64 4.16 -13.73
N TRP A 60 -4.37 5.24 -13.86
CA TRP A 60 -3.92 6.39 -14.65
C TRP A 60 -2.72 7.09 -14.02
N ALA A 61 -2.77 7.33 -12.70
CA ALA A 61 -1.65 7.91 -11.97
C ALA A 61 -0.40 7.02 -12.08
N PHE A 62 -0.54 5.70 -11.94
CA PHE A 62 0.55 4.74 -12.13
C PHE A 62 1.15 4.80 -13.53
N SER A 63 0.30 4.82 -14.56
CA SER A 63 0.75 4.92 -15.96
C SER A 63 1.56 6.20 -16.21
N LYS A 64 1.09 7.33 -15.67
CA LYS A 64 1.81 8.61 -15.79
C LYS A 64 3.12 8.62 -15.02
N LEU A 65 3.13 8.04 -13.83
CA LEU A 65 4.34 7.91 -13.02
C LEU A 65 5.37 7.00 -13.69
N LYS A 66 4.92 5.89 -14.30
CA LYS A 66 5.78 4.96 -15.05
C LYS A 66 6.47 5.64 -16.25
N GLN A 67 5.78 6.52 -16.95
CA GLN A 67 6.36 7.29 -18.06
C GLN A 67 7.49 8.21 -17.59
N ARG A 68 7.48 8.65 -16.33
CA ARG A 68 8.45 9.59 -15.78
C ARG A 68 9.54 8.88 -14.96
N SER A 69 9.20 7.81 -14.25
CA SER A 69 10.12 7.05 -13.41
C SER A 69 9.56 5.65 -13.13
N SER A 70 10.18 4.64 -13.72
CA SER A 70 9.81 3.23 -13.49
C SER A 70 10.03 2.80 -12.03
N HIS A 71 11.05 3.35 -11.38
CA HIS A 71 11.35 3.05 -9.97
C HIS A 71 10.25 3.57 -9.02
N LEU A 72 9.81 4.81 -9.19
CA LEU A 72 8.73 5.39 -8.40
C LEU A 72 7.39 4.68 -8.66
N ALA A 73 7.15 4.30 -9.91
CA ALA A 73 5.97 3.53 -10.27
C ALA A 73 5.94 2.15 -9.61
N ALA A 74 7.08 1.48 -9.51
CA ALA A 74 7.20 0.19 -8.82
C ALA A 74 6.86 0.32 -7.33
N LYS A 75 7.37 1.36 -6.66
CA LYS A 75 7.02 1.66 -5.25
C LYS A 75 5.53 1.95 -5.06
N TYR A 76 4.95 2.73 -5.95
CA TYR A 76 3.53 3.08 -5.92
C TYR A 76 2.64 1.84 -6.09
N LYS A 77 2.97 0.98 -7.04
CA LYS A 77 2.25 -0.28 -7.28
C LYS A 77 2.38 -1.24 -6.10
N LEU A 78 3.55 -1.34 -5.50
CA LEU A 78 3.79 -2.20 -4.33
C LEU A 78 2.92 -1.77 -3.14
N LYS A 79 2.87 -0.47 -2.86
CA LYS A 79 2.00 0.07 -1.80
C LYS A 79 0.54 -0.34 -2.03
N ASN A 80 0.01 -0.13 -3.23
CA ASN A 80 -1.36 -0.48 -3.55
C ASN A 80 -1.62 -1.99 -3.46
N ALA A 81 -0.68 -2.81 -3.92
CA ALA A 81 -0.77 -4.27 -3.81
C ALA A 81 -0.84 -4.73 -2.35
N ILE A 82 -0.02 -4.16 -1.46
CA ILE A 82 -0.06 -4.44 -0.03
C ILE A 82 -1.42 -4.03 0.56
N MET A 83 -1.93 -2.86 0.21
CA MET A 83 -3.24 -2.39 0.69
C MET A 83 -4.41 -3.23 0.16
N GLU A 84 -4.29 -3.82 -1.02
CA GLU A 84 -5.28 -4.74 -1.60
C GLU A 84 -5.35 -6.09 -0.89
N LEU A 85 -4.35 -6.47 -0.09
CA LEU A 85 -4.42 -7.66 0.77
C LEU A 85 -5.55 -7.57 1.79
N GLY A 86 -6.03 -6.34 2.06
CA GLY A 86 -7.15 -6.08 2.93
C GLY A 86 -6.82 -6.21 4.41
N PRO A 87 -7.84 -6.11 5.29
CA PRO A 87 -7.65 -6.16 6.73
C PRO A 87 -7.41 -7.57 7.29
N ASP A 88 -7.34 -8.59 6.43
CA ASP A 88 -7.01 -9.94 6.85
C ASP A 88 -5.54 -10.01 7.29
N GLY A 89 -5.31 -10.05 8.59
CA GLY A 89 -3.99 -10.14 9.19
C GLY A 89 -3.20 -11.36 8.74
N PHE A 90 -3.87 -12.49 8.53
CA PHE A 90 -3.23 -13.73 8.10
C PHE A 90 -2.57 -13.58 6.72
N THR A 91 -3.25 -12.99 5.75
CA THR A 91 -2.71 -12.75 4.41
C THR A 91 -1.51 -11.79 4.44
N PHE A 92 -1.60 -10.74 5.24
CA PHE A 92 -0.51 -9.80 5.43
C PHE A 92 0.71 -10.45 6.11
N GLU A 93 0.48 -11.29 7.12
CA GLU A 93 1.54 -12.09 7.78
C GLU A 93 2.27 -13.00 6.80
N GLN A 94 1.55 -13.69 5.90
CA GLN A 94 2.16 -14.52 4.87
C GLN A 94 3.04 -13.70 3.91
N PHE A 95 2.62 -12.51 3.54
CA PHE A 95 3.42 -11.59 2.73
C PHE A 95 4.72 -11.21 3.44
N VAL A 96 4.66 -10.82 4.71
CA VAL A 96 5.83 -10.46 5.52
C VAL A 96 6.77 -11.66 5.68
N LYS A 97 6.23 -12.86 5.92
CA LYS A 97 6.97 -14.11 5.96
C LYS A 97 7.80 -14.32 4.69
N GLU A 98 7.15 -14.23 3.51
CA GLU A 98 7.83 -14.43 2.22
C GLU A 98 8.91 -13.36 1.98
N LEU A 99 8.68 -12.14 2.44
CA LEU A 99 9.68 -11.08 2.38
C LEU A 99 10.94 -11.45 3.15
N PHE A 100 10.81 -11.92 4.39
CA PHE A 100 11.95 -12.36 5.20
C PHE A 100 12.66 -13.59 4.62
N ILE A 101 11.91 -14.54 4.03
CA ILE A 101 12.49 -15.69 3.32
C ILE A 101 13.36 -15.20 2.16
N SER A 102 12.88 -14.24 1.38
CA SER A 102 13.64 -13.66 0.27
C SER A 102 14.92 -12.94 0.70
N MET A 103 14.96 -12.48 1.95
CA MET A 103 16.14 -11.86 2.58
C MET A 103 17.10 -12.89 3.22
N GLY A 104 16.79 -14.18 3.14
CA GLY A 104 17.64 -15.25 3.65
C GLY A 104 17.34 -15.72 5.08
N TYR A 105 16.23 -15.28 5.67
CA TYR A 105 15.80 -15.71 7.01
C TYR A 105 14.97 -17.00 6.94
N LYS A 106 15.08 -17.82 7.99
CA LYS A 106 14.11 -18.87 8.29
C LYS A 106 12.95 -18.25 9.05
N THR A 107 11.72 -18.58 8.70
CA THR A 107 10.52 -17.97 9.27
C THR A 107 9.56 -18.98 9.84
N LYS A 108 8.84 -18.56 10.90
CA LYS A 108 7.68 -19.27 11.47
C LYS A 108 6.57 -18.25 11.72
N THR A 109 5.32 -18.66 11.52
CA THR A 109 4.13 -17.83 11.75
C THR A 109 3.30 -18.41 12.90
N GLY A 110 2.55 -17.54 13.60
CA GLY A 110 1.65 -17.97 14.67
C GLY A 110 2.36 -18.65 15.84
N VAL A 111 3.58 -18.24 16.15
CA VAL A 111 4.37 -18.83 17.25
C VAL A 111 3.89 -18.31 18.58
N ILE A 112 3.60 -19.21 19.51
CA ILE A 112 3.27 -18.86 20.89
C ILE A 112 4.55 -18.89 21.71
N ALA A 113 4.95 -17.72 22.24
CA ALA A 113 6.10 -17.57 23.11
C ALA A 113 5.68 -17.36 24.57
N GLN A 114 6.33 -18.04 25.49
CA GLN A 114 6.10 -17.87 26.92
C GLN A 114 6.84 -16.61 27.39
N GLY A 115 6.08 -15.56 27.73
CA GLY A 115 6.61 -14.40 28.42
C GLY A 115 6.76 -14.64 29.92
N LYS A 116 7.23 -13.63 30.65
CA LYS A 116 7.45 -13.73 32.09
C LYS A 116 6.17 -14.00 32.87
N CYS A 117 5.05 -13.41 32.45
CA CYS A 117 3.75 -13.49 33.11
C CYS A 117 2.64 -14.07 32.23
N VAL A 118 2.73 -13.91 30.94
CA VAL A 118 1.70 -14.31 29.95
C VAL A 118 2.33 -14.91 28.71
N LYS A 119 1.54 -15.70 27.98
CA LYS A 119 1.90 -16.17 26.64
C LYS A 119 1.60 -15.09 25.63
N HIS A 120 2.50 -14.93 24.64
CA HIS A 120 2.35 -14.01 23.53
C HIS A 120 2.31 -14.80 22.22
N GLU A 121 1.39 -14.44 21.34
CA GLU A 121 1.41 -14.88 19.95
C GLU A 121 2.29 -13.94 19.14
N ILE A 122 3.21 -14.53 18.39
CA ILE A 122 4.13 -13.80 17.49
C ILE A 122 3.66 -14.04 16.08
N ASP A 123 3.32 -12.99 15.35
CA ASP A 123 2.82 -13.09 13.97
C ASP A 123 3.85 -13.69 13.03
N VAL A 124 5.06 -13.15 13.04
CA VAL A 124 6.19 -13.71 12.26
C VAL A 124 7.45 -13.73 13.12
N LEU A 125 8.07 -14.89 13.21
CA LEU A 125 9.41 -15.06 13.76
C LEU A 125 10.37 -15.33 12.61
N ALA A 126 11.33 -14.43 12.39
CA ALA A 126 12.37 -14.56 11.39
C ALA A 126 13.74 -14.67 12.05
N SER A 127 14.53 -15.64 11.67
CA SER A 127 15.84 -15.89 12.27
C SER A 127 16.88 -16.36 11.25
N ASN A 128 18.12 -16.01 11.51
CA ASN A 128 19.30 -16.58 10.86
C ASN A 128 20.33 -16.94 11.95
N GLU A 129 21.59 -17.21 11.54
CA GLU A 129 22.64 -17.61 12.48
C GLU A 129 23.00 -16.54 13.52
N SER A 130 22.75 -15.23 13.21
CA SER A 130 23.17 -14.09 14.03
C SER A 130 22.03 -13.24 14.56
N GLU A 131 20.83 -13.33 13.98
CA GLU A 131 19.72 -12.41 14.25
C GLU A 131 18.41 -13.14 14.45
N HIS A 132 17.58 -12.57 15.35
CA HIS A 132 16.19 -12.97 15.57
C HIS A 132 15.30 -11.75 15.52
N HIS A 133 14.27 -11.79 14.69
CA HIS A 133 13.27 -10.73 14.55
C HIS A 133 11.90 -11.25 14.95
N LEU A 134 11.26 -10.54 15.88
CA LEU A 134 9.87 -10.74 16.27
C LEU A 134 9.05 -9.67 15.57
N VAL A 135 8.14 -10.07 14.72
CA VAL A 135 7.37 -9.15 13.89
C VAL A 135 5.88 -9.25 14.22
N GLU A 136 5.29 -8.10 14.53
CA GLU A 136 3.85 -7.95 14.65
C GLU A 136 3.32 -7.25 13.41
N CYS A 137 2.28 -7.82 12.79
CA CYS A 137 1.69 -7.34 11.56
C CYS A 137 0.35 -6.67 11.85
N LYS A 138 0.24 -5.38 11.55
CA LYS A 138 -1.00 -4.61 11.74
C LYS A 138 -1.43 -3.94 10.44
N TYR A 139 -2.71 -4.08 10.15
CA TYR A 139 -3.36 -3.38 9.05
C TYR A 139 -4.14 -2.18 9.62
N HIS A 140 -3.83 -0.98 9.14
CA HIS A 140 -4.47 0.26 9.56
C HIS A 140 -5.03 1.05 8.36
#